data_2b2349b0b1d48122e42c84797215f3ca
#
_entry.id   2b2349b0b1d48122e42c84797215f3ca
#
_cell.length_a   1.000
_cell.length_b   1.000
_cell.length_c   1.000
_cell.angle_alpha   90.00
_cell.angle_beta   90.00
_cell.angle_gamma   90.00
#
_symmetry.space_group_name_H-M   'P 1'
#
loop_
_entity.id
_entity.type
_entity.pdbx_description
1 polymer ?
#
loop_
_entity_poly.entity_id
_entity_poly.type
_entity_poly.pdbx_seq_one_letter_code
_entity_poly.pdbx_strand_id
1 'polypeptide(L)'
;MFRYGNMPRPFDYDCDNVSGATWQFDQFGNGNFQGSNNHCDVVWTGMYSVINRANEAIERINEMKNLTARHRDNVLGECYFLKAWAYFMLVRAYGDIPVYSVSVNQSQQYTNSPRIPIKDVYTQTIIPLLDDAKDMLYKNTDTNFQAGRVCAASAAGLLAKVYATIASAAMSEGEIVTVKTGPQFVMQNINGTNTKVYTEPVPMDFAKDQVAGYESFNSQEYYQLAYDVAKDVKGGVYGTHNLESY
;
A
#
# COMPACT_ATOMS: atom_id res chain seq x y z
N MET A 1 -0.66 10.91 12.54
CA MET A 1 -0.25 9.60 12.07
C MET A 1 1.16 9.58 11.49
N PHE A 2 1.50 10.40 10.51
CA PHE A 2 2.86 10.43 9.91
C PHE A 2 3.94 11.14 10.74
N ARG A 3 3.59 11.61 11.92
CA ARG A 3 4.50 12.35 12.79
C ARG A 3 5.42 11.37 13.54
N TYR A 4 6.71 11.68 13.62
CA TYR A 4 7.72 10.92 14.38
C TYR A 4 7.97 9.46 13.92
N GLY A 5 7.83 9.18 12.62
CA GLY A 5 8.20 7.86 12.08
C GLY A 5 7.23 6.72 12.40
N ASN A 6 5.97 7.04 12.76
CA ASN A 6 5.00 6.00 13.07
C ASN A 6 4.66 5.09 11.88
N MET A 7 4.74 5.59 10.64
CA MET A 7 4.55 4.79 9.43
C MET A 7 5.79 4.01 8.99
N PRO A 8 7.01 4.61 8.94
CA PRO A 8 8.20 3.89 8.56
C PRO A 8 8.49 2.68 9.47
N ARG A 9 8.24 2.79 10.78
CA ARG A 9 8.58 1.72 11.72
C ARG A 9 7.98 0.36 11.39
N PRO A 10 6.65 0.20 11.21
CA PRO A 10 6.07 -1.10 10.90
C PRO A 10 6.24 -1.57 9.44
N PHE A 11 6.68 -0.70 8.53
CA PHE A 11 6.76 -1.03 7.11
C PHE A 11 8.16 -1.00 6.51
N ASP A 12 9.09 -0.27 7.13
CA ASP A 12 10.43 -0.05 6.57
C ASP A 12 11.54 -0.55 7.50
N TYR A 13 11.34 -0.59 8.83
CA TYR A 13 12.43 -0.94 9.78
C TYR A 13 12.71 -2.44 9.84
N ASP A 14 11.87 -3.27 9.27
CA ASP A 14 12.07 -4.71 9.17
C ASP A 14 12.71 -5.11 7.82
N CYS A 15 13.40 -4.19 7.17
CA CYS A 15 14.07 -4.44 5.91
C CYS A 15 15.58 -4.15 6.00
N ASP A 16 16.36 -4.82 5.15
CA ASP A 16 17.82 -4.75 5.13
C ASP A 16 18.39 -3.37 4.77
N ASN A 17 17.56 -2.49 4.23
CA ASN A 17 17.97 -1.20 3.68
C ASN A 17 17.83 -0.04 4.68
N VAL A 18 17.21 -0.27 5.83
CA VAL A 18 16.96 0.77 6.83
C VAL A 18 17.60 0.39 8.15
N SER A 19 18.37 1.30 8.69
CA SER A 19 18.89 1.22 10.06
C SER A 19 18.54 2.50 10.83
N GLY A 20 18.33 2.38 12.11
CA GLY A 20 17.98 3.50 12.98
C GLY A 20 18.70 3.48 14.32
N ALA A 21 18.46 4.49 15.13
CA ALA A 21 18.93 4.48 16.51
C ALA A 21 18.32 3.29 17.27
N THR A 22 19.07 2.69 18.17
CA THR A 22 18.73 1.47 18.93
C THR A 22 17.31 1.55 19.54
N TRP A 23 16.95 2.69 20.11
CA TRP A 23 15.63 2.91 20.71
C TRP A 23 14.47 3.04 19.69
N GLN A 24 14.78 3.31 18.41
CA GLN A 24 13.80 3.32 17.32
C GLN A 24 13.67 1.96 16.65
N PHE A 25 14.76 1.20 16.64
CA PHE A 25 14.91 -0.05 15.91
C PHE A 25 14.59 -1.28 16.76
N ASP A 26 14.60 -1.14 18.08
CA ASP A 26 14.59 -2.20 19.09
C ASP A 26 13.40 -3.18 18.98
N GLN A 27 12.29 -2.77 18.39
CA GLN A 27 11.05 -3.56 18.37
C GLN A 27 10.71 -4.12 16.99
N PHE A 28 11.18 -3.48 15.92
CA PHE A 28 10.88 -3.90 14.55
C PHE A 28 12.11 -4.45 13.84
N GLY A 29 13.21 -3.75 13.89
CA GLY A 29 14.40 -4.12 13.13
C GLY A 29 15.20 -5.28 13.70
N ASN A 30 14.96 -5.72 14.93
CA ASN A 30 15.61 -6.88 15.56
C ASN A 30 14.68 -8.07 15.76
N GLY A 31 13.47 -8.03 15.19
CA GLY A 31 12.48 -9.11 15.29
C GLY A 31 11.80 -9.26 16.65
N ASN A 32 12.03 -8.34 17.59
CA ASN A 32 11.40 -8.39 18.92
C ASN A 32 9.98 -7.77 18.90
N PHE A 33 9.09 -8.40 18.15
CA PHE A 33 7.74 -7.91 17.94
C PHE A 33 6.82 -8.29 19.12
N GLN A 34 6.21 -7.31 19.76
CA GLN A 34 5.25 -7.54 20.84
C GLN A 34 3.89 -6.93 20.48
N GLY A 35 2.80 -7.66 20.75
CA GLY A 35 1.44 -7.22 20.44
C GLY A 35 0.99 -5.95 21.20
N SER A 36 1.69 -5.57 22.25
CA SER A 36 1.47 -4.32 23.00
C SER A 36 2.24 -3.11 22.45
N ASN A 37 2.83 -3.25 21.26
CA ASN A 37 3.63 -2.19 20.67
C ASN A 37 2.74 -0.99 20.27
N ASN A 38 3.01 0.15 20.89
CA ASN A 38 2.26 1.40 20.63
C ASN A 38 2.29 1.85 19.15
N HIS A 39 3.34 1.50 18.39
CA HIS A 39 3.41 1.87 16.98
C HIS A 39 2.44 1.06 16.11
N CYS A 40 2.16 -0.19 16.48
CA CYS A 40 1.11 -0.99 15.86
C CYS A 40 -0.26 -0.39 16.14
N ASP A 41 -0.54 -0.05 17.41
CA ASP A 41 -1.82 0.55 17.81
C ASP A 41 -2.12 1.87 17.06
N VAL A 42 -1.11 2.73 16.92
CA VAL A 42 -1.25 4.01 16.20
C VAL A 42 -1.58 3.80 14.71
N VAL A 43 -0.98 2.80 14.06
CA VAL A 43 -1.29 2.48 12.65
C VAL A 43 -2.70 1.94 12.53
N TRP A 44 -3.10 0.99 13.37
CA TRP A 44 -4.44 0.44 13.42
C TRP A 44 -5.50 1.53 13.58
N THR A 45 -5.43 2.30 14.65
CA THR A 45 -6.37 3.36 14.98
C THR A 45 -6.42 4.43 13.90
N GLY A 46 -5.26 4.82 13.36
CA GLY A 46 -5.14 5.81 12.30
C GLY A 46 -5.82 5.38 11.00
N MET A 47 -5.60 4.13 10.56
CA MET A 47 -6.21 3.63 9.32
C MET A 47 -7.72 3.45 9.46
N TYR A 48 -8.21 2.90 10.58
CA TYR A 48 -9.65 2.83 10.82
C TYR A 48 -10.32 4.20 10.94
N SER A 49 -9.60 5.23 11.44
CA SER A 49 -10.10 6.61 11.41
C SER A 49 -10.25 7.14 9.97
N VAL A 50 -9.34 6.79 9.06
CA VAL A 50 -9.47 7.14 7.63
C VAL A 50 -10.68 6.44 7.03
N ILE A 51 -10.86 5.13 7.29
CA ILE A 51 -12.00 4.35 6.79
C ILE A 51 -13.32 4.93 7.28
N ASN A 52 -13.43 5.24 8.57
CA ASN A 52 -14.66 5.83 9.12
C ASN A 52 -14.99 7.17 8.47
N ARG A 53 -14.00 8.08 8.33
CA ARG A 53 -14.20 9.39 7.68
C ARG A 53 -14.57 9.25 6.20
N ALA A 54 -13.99 8.27 5.50
CA ALA A 54 -14.37 7.98 4.12
C ALA A 54 -15.83 7.50 4.03
N ASN A 55 -16.27 6.60 4.94
CA ASN A 55 -17.65 6.17 5.02
C ASN A 55 -18.61 7.32 5.30
N GLU A 56 -18.32 8.18 6.28
CA GLU A 56 -19.12 9.39 6.57
C GLU A 56 -19.20 10.33 5.36
N ALA A 57 -18.10 10.51 4.64
CA ALA A 57 -18.10 11.35 3.44
C ALA A 57 -18.95 10.75 2.31
N ILE A 58 -18.85 9.44 2.07
CA ILE A 58 -19.67 8.71 1.08
C ILE A 58 -21.17 8.87 1.39
N GLU A 59 -21.56 8.68 2.66
CA GLU A 59 -22.94 8.84 3.12
C GLU A 59 -23.45 10.27 2.82
N ARG A 60 -22.71 11.30 3.21
CA ARG A 60 -23.06 12.70 2.98
C ARG A 60 -23.11 13.11 1.52
N ILE A 61 -22.17 12.64 0.71
CA ILE A 61 -22.13 12.94 -0.74
C ILE A 61 -23.37 12.41 -1.43
N ASN A 62 -23.85 11.22 -1.05
CA ASN A 62 -25.06 10.63 -1.60
C ASN A 62 -26.33 11.45 -1.29
N GLU A 63 -26.34 12.20 -0.19
CA GLU A 63 -27.43 13.10 0.21
C GLU A 63 -27.38 14.47 -0.48
N MET A 64 -26.23 14.87 -1.05
CA MET A 64 -26.04 16.18 -1.68
C MET A 64 -26.78 16.30 -3.02
N LYS A 65 -27.68 17.29 -3.13
CA LYS A 65 -28.49 17.51 -4.34
C LYS A 65 -27.86 18.46 -5.37
N ASN A 66 -26.88 19.27 -4.95
CA ASN A 66 -26.33 20.37 -5.76
C ASN A 66 -25.01 20.05 -6.47
N LEU A 67 -24.61 18.78 -6.53
CA LEU A 67 -23.41 18.36 -7.26
C LEU A 67 -23.78 17.87 -8.65
N THR A 68 -22.97 18.24 -9.65
CA THR A 68 -23.02 17.57 -10.95
C THR A 68 -22.63 16.10 -10.79
N ALA A 69 -23.20 15.21 -11.62
CA ALA A 69 -22.90 13.77 -11.55
C ALA A 69 -21.38 13.51 -11.62
N ARG A 70 -20.69 14.13 -12.59
CA ARG A 70 -19.24 13.96 -12.77
C ARG A 70 -18.41 14.43 -11.55
N HIS A 71 -18.82 15.52 -10.91
CA HIS A 71 -18.13 16.00 -9.71
C HIS A 71 -18.39 15.12 -8.49
N ARG A 72 -19.64 14.62 -8.37
CA ARG A 72 -19.99 13.62 -7.35
C ARG A 72 -19.14 12.36 -7.49
N ASP A 73 -19.05 11.82 -8.71
CA ASP A 73 -18.25 10.63 -9.00
C ASP A 73 -16.78 10.84 -8.60
N ASN A 74 -16.19 11.99 -8.95
CA ASN A 74 -14.82 12.28 -8.57
C ASN A 74 -14.60 12.29 -7.05
N VAL A 75 -15.50 12.93 -6.29
CA VAL A 75 -15.37 12.99 -4.83
C VAL A 75 -15.61 11.61 -4.19
N LEU A 76 -16.54 10.81 -4.71
CA LEU A 76 -16.72 9.41 -4.31
C LEU A 76 -15.46 8.59 -4.62
N GLY A 77 -14.87 8.75 -5.81
CA GLY A 77 -13.63 8.09 -6.19
C GLY A 77 -12.46 8.41 -5.24
N GLU A 78 -12.36 9.66 -4.77
CA GLU A 78 -11.37 10.02 -3.76
C GLU A 78 -11.60 9.29 -2.43
N CYS A 79 -12.85 9.17 -1.99
CA CYS A 79 -13.20 8.42 -0.79
C CYS A 79 -12.88 6.93 -0.93
N TYR A 80 -13.20 6.34 -2.07
CA TYR A 80 -12.90 4.93 -2.38
C TYR A 80 -11.39 4.67 -2.40
N PHE A 81 -10.63 5.54 -3.05
CA PHE A 81 -9.16 5.46 -3.03
C PHE A 81 -8.58 5.48 -1.61
N LEU A 82 -9.00 6.45 -0.79
CA LEU A 82 -8.50 6.58 0.59
C LEU A 82 -8.89 5.37 1.46
N LYS A 83 -10.12 4.87 1.28
CA LYS A 83 -10.62 3.69 1.98
C LYS A 83 -9.83 2.44 1.57
N ALA A 84 -9.63 2.22 0.27
CA ALA A 84 -8.85 1.11 -0.25
C ALA A 84 -7.39 1.15 0.21
N TRP A 85 -6.77 2.34 0.15
CA TRP A 85 -5.41 2.55 0.64
C TRP A 85 -5.29 2.21 2.13
N ALA A 86 -6.23 2.63 2.96
CA ALA A 86 -6.22 2.34 4.39
C ALA A 86 -6.36 0.83 4.66
N TYR A 87 -7.27 0.14 3.96
CA TYR A 87 -7.38 -1.32 4.07
C TYR A 87 -6.13 -2.05 3.57
N PHE A 88 -5.52 -1.57 2.49
CA PHE A 88 -4.27 -2.14 1.98
C PHE A 88 -3.11 -2.01 2.99
N MET A 89 -3.03 -0.89 3.71
CA MET A 89 -2.07 -0.74 4.80
C MET A 89 -2.36 -1.71 5.95
N LEU A 90 -3.62 -1.84 6.34
CA LEU A 90 -4.04 -2.73 7.44
C LEU A 90 -3.79 -4.20 7.11
N VAL A 91 -4.21 -4.70 5.94
CA VAL A 91 -4.09 -6.11 5.59
C VAL A 91 -2.64 -6.57 5.49
N ARG A 92 -1.73 -5.69 5.01
CA ARG A 92 -0.30 -6.00 4.97
C ARG A 92 0.35 -6.06 6.35
N ALA A 93 -0.13 -5.25 7.29
CA ALA A 93 0.45 -5.16 8.63
C ALA A 93 -0.15 -6.18 9.62
N TYR A 94 -1.42 -6.57 9.45
CA TYR A 94 -2.17 -7.33 10.46
C TYR A 94 -2.82 -8.60 9.93
N GLY A 95 -2.69 -8.92 8.66
CA GLY A 95 -3.35 -10.07 8.04
C GLY A 95 -4.87 -9.89 7.97
N ASP A 96 -5.62 -10.86 8.49
CA ASP A 96 -7.07 -10.78 8.59
C ASP A 96 -7.52 -9.58 9.42
N ILE A 97 -8.47 -8.80 8.89
CA ILE A 97 -8.94 -7.55 9.51
C ILE A 97 -10.45 -7.38 9.41
N PRO A 98 -11.10 -6.66 10.34
CA PRO A 98 -12.49 -6.24 10.18
C PRO A 98 -12.70 -5.29 9.00
N VAL A 99 -13.81 -5.46 8.28
CA VAL A 99 -14.23 -4.58 7.18
C VAL A 99 -15.54 -3.89 7.52
N TYR A 100 -15.59 -2.57 7.35
CA TYR A 100 -16.75 -1.73 7.63
C TYR A 100 -17.25 -1.01 6.37
N SER A 101 -18.53 -1.23 6.03
CA SER A 101 -19.16 -0.61 4.85
C SER A 101 -19.76 0.75 5.13
N VAL A 102 -20.10 1.04 6.38
CA VAL A 102 -20.78 2.27 6.83
C VAL A 102 -20.01 2.94 7.95
N SER A 103 -20.35 4.20 8.27
CA SER A 103 -19.75 4.92 9.38
C SER A 103 -20.17 4.40 10.76
N VAL A 104 -19.38 4.71 11.79
CA VAL A 104 -19.70 4.36 13.19
C VAL A 104 -21.07 4.91 13.61
N ASN A 105 -21.45 6.08 13.08
CA ASN A 105 -22.71 6.71 13.41
C ASN A 105 -23.95 5.95 12.90
N GLN A 106 -23.78 5.12 11.85
CA GLN A 106 -24.87 4.33 11.27
C GLN A 106 -24.87 2.86 11.68
N SER A 107 -23.84 2.40 12.37
CA SER A 107 -23.71 0.97 12.71
C SER A 107 -23.21 0.75 14.12
N GLN A 108 -23.95 -0.08 14.88
CA GLN A 108 -23.46 -0.69 16.11
C GLN A 108 -22.49 -1.87 15.86
N GLN A 109 -22.17 -2.18 14.59
CA GLN A 109 -21.32 -3.31 14.19
C GLN A 109 -19.86 -3.18 14.62
N TYR A 110 -19.39 -1.98 14.97
CA TYR A 110 -17.99 -1.74 15.32
C TYR A 110 -17.49 -2.41 16.60
N THR A 111 -18.39 -2.86 17.48
CA THR A 111 -17.99 -3.44 18.78
C THR A 111 -17.64 -4.91 18.75
N ASN A 112 -18.08 -5.67 17.71
CA ASN A 112 -17.87 -7.12 17.63
C ASN A 112 -17.71 -7.63 16.18
N SER A 113 -17.10 -6.85 15.29
CA SER A 113 -16.88 -7.29 13.91
C SER A 113 -15.80 -8.37 13.85
N PRO A 114 -16.08 -9.52 13.21
CA PRO A 114 -15.07 -10.54 13.01
C PRO A 114 -13.97 -10.06 12.05
N ARG A 115 -12.81 -10.66 12.14
CA ARG A 115 -11.77 -10.52 11.14
C ARG A 115 -12.21 -11.23 9.86
N ILE A 116 -12.02 -10.58 8.74
CA ILE A 116 -12.28 -11.11 7.39
C ILE A 116 -10.96 -11.66 6.85
N PRO A 117 -10.95 -12.85 6.21
CA PRO A 117 -9.75 -13.43 5.62
C PRO A 117 -9.07 -12.49 4.62
N ILE A 118 -7.75 -12.50 4.58
CA ILE A 118 -6.90 -11.70 3.68
C ILE A 118 -7.46 -11.72 2.25
N LYS A 119 -7.79 -12.91 1.74
CA LYS A 119 -8.33 -13.07 0.39
C LYS A 119 -9.59 -12.23 0.16
N ASP A 120 -10.52 -12.31 1.08
CA ASP A 120 -11.81 -11.62 0.96
C ASP A 120 -11.64 -10.10 1.11
N VAL A 121 -10.73 -9.65 1.97
CA VAL A 121 -10.37 -8.23 2.08
C VAL A 121 -9.87 -7.69 0.73
N TYR A 122 -8.97 -8.41 0.05
CA TYR A 122 -8.49 -8.00 -1.27
C TYR A 122 -9.58 -8.06 -2.33
N THR A 123 -10.23 -9.21 -2.49
CA THR A 123 -11.12 -9.47 -3.63
C THR A 123 -12.49 -8.82 -3.51
N GLN A 124 -12.99 -8.62 -2.28
CA GLN A 124 -14.33 -8.07 -2.05
C GLN A 124 -14.31 -6.61 -1.60
N THR A 125 -13.13 -6.06 -1.26
CA THR A 125 -13.05 -4.70 -0.74
C THR A 125 -12.00 -3.85 -1.46
N ILE A 126 -10.71 -4.19 -1.38
CA ILE A 126 -9.63 -3.32 -1.87
C ILE A 126 -9.68 -3.18 -3.39
N ILE A 127 -9.72 -4.30 -4.12
CA ILE A 127 -9.71 -4.31 -5.58
C ILE A 127 -10.95 -3.62 -6.14
N PRO A 128 -12.20 -3.95 -5.73
CA PRO A 128 -13.39 -3.26 -6.22
C PRO A 128 -13.37 -1.75 -5.94
N LEU A 129 -12.95 -1.32 -4.74
CA LEU A 129 -12.84 0.11 -4.43
C LEU A 129 -11.85 0.85 -5.33
N LEU A 130 -10.73 0.22 -5.70
CA LEU A 130 -9.75 0.82 -6.61
C LEU A 130 -10.21 0.80 -8.06
N ASP A 131 -10.93 -0.24 -8.47
CA ASP A 131 -11.55 -0.31 -9.80
C ASP A 131 -12.58 0.80 -9.97
N ASP A 132 -13.48 0.98 -9.00
CA ASP A 132 -14.43 2.10 -9.01
C ASP A 132 -13.69 3.45 -8.98
N ALA A 133 -12.69 3.60 -8.10
CA ALA A 133 -11.95 4.86 -7.96
C ALA A 133 -11.25 5.27 -9.26
N LYS A 134 -10.57 4.35 -9.98
CA LYS A 134 -9.88 4.70 -11.24
C LYS A 134 -10.82 5.17 -12.35
N ASP A 135 -12.07 4.68 -12.34
CA ASP A 135 -13.07 5.02 -13.33
C ASP A 135 -13.83 6.33 -12.95
N MET A 136 -13.97 6.60 -11.66
CA MET A 136 -14.70 7.76 -11.14
C MET A 136 -13.84 9.02 -11.01
N LEU A 137 -12.54 8.89 -10.76
CA LEU A 137 -11.63 10.02 -10.57
C LEU A 137 -11.41 10.81 -11.86
N TYR A 138 -11.11 12.11 -11.70
CA TYR A 138 -10.59 12.90 -12.80
C TYR A 138 -9.22 12.38 -13.24
N LYS A 139 -8.95 12.44 -14.54
CA LYS A 139 -7.59 12.33 -15.05
C LYS A 139 -6.85 13.65 -14.78
N ASN A 140 -5.53 13.61 -14.65
CA ASN A 140 -4.74 14.85 -14.48
C ASN A 140 -4.81 15.81 -15.66
N THR A 141 -5.36 15.36 -16.80
CA THR A 141 -5.63 16.15 -18.00
C THR A 141 -7.03 16.76 -18.03
N ASP A 142 -7.91 16.41 -17.09
CA ASP A 142 -9.26 16.97 -17.01
C ASP A 142 -9.21 18.44 -16.52
N THR A 143 -10.04 19.30 -17.09
CA THR A 143 -10.08 20.73 -16.76
C THR A 143 -10.47 21.03 -15.31
N ASN A 144 -11.20 20.11 -14.67
CA ASN A 144 -11.63 20.22 -13.26
C ASN A 144 -10.66 19.53 -12.29
N PHE A 145 -9.56 18.93 -12.78
CA PHE A 145 -8.55 18.34 -11.91
C PHE A 145 -7.80 19.43 -11.12
N GLN A 146 -7.59 19.18 -9.86
CA GLN A 146 -6.81 20.06 -8.98
C GLN A 146 -5.49 19.37 -8.61
N ALA A 147 -4.39 20.02 -8.91
CA ALA A 147 -3.07 19.49 -8.54
C ALA A 147 -2.96 19.25 -7.02
N GLY A 148 -2.34 18.14 -6.66
CA GLY A 148 -2.21 17.70 -5.26
C GLY A 148 -3.36 16.79 -4.77
N ARG A 149 -4.42 16.61 -5.55
CA ARG A 149 -5.46 15.60 -5.28
C ARG A 149 -5.16 14.29 -6.02
N VAL A 150 -5.79 13.22 -5.57
CA VAL A 150 -5.69 11.93 -6.28
C VAL A 150 -6.41 12.00 -7.62
N CYS A 151 -5.87 11.31 -8.62
CA CYS A 151 -6.44 11.20 -9.95
C CYS A 151 -6.60 9.73 -10.36
N ALA A 152 -7.23 9.48 -11.51
CA ALA A 152 -7.45 8.13 -12.03
C ALA A 152 -6.15 7.29 -12.06
N ALA A 153 -5.04 7.88 -12.47
CA ALA A 153 -3.74 7.19 -12.45
C ALA A 153 -3.21 6.90 -11.03
N SER A 154 -3.60 7.68 -10.02
CA SER A 154 -3.25 7.38 -8.62
C SER A 154 -3.92 6.07 -8.16
N ALA A 155 -5.20 5.89 -8.52
CA ALA A 155 -5.95 4.68 -8.19
C ALA A 155 -5.43 3.47 -8.98
N ALA A 156 -5.19 3.62 -10.28
CA ALA A 156 -4.61 2.58 -11.12
C ALA A 156 -3.20 2.17 -10.65
N GLY A 157 -2.34 3.13 -10.31
CA GLY A 157 -1.01 2.87 -9.77
C GLY A 157 -1.03 2.12 -8.42
N LEU A 158 -1.98 2.47 -7.55
CA LEU A 158 -2.18 1.74 -6.29
C LEU A 158 -2.71 0.33 -6.56
N LEU A 159 -3.63 0.14 -7.52
CA LEU A 159 -4.15 -1.16 -7.92
C LEU A 159 -3.02 -2.07 -8.46
N ALA A 160 -2.15 -1.55 -9.33
CA ALA A 160 -0.98 -2.28 -9.79
C ALA A 160 -0.07 -2.71 -8.64
N LYS A 161 0.14 -1.85 -7.64
CA LYS A 161 0.90 -2.17 -6.43
C LYS A 161 0.19 -3.25 -5.58
N VAL A 162 -1.12 -3.18 -5.45
CA VAL A 162 -1.93 -4.21 -4.75
C VAL A 162 -1.74 -5.55 -5.42
N TYR A 163 -1.90 -5.64 -6.74
CA TYR A 163 -1.71 -6.88 -7.50
C TYR A 163 -0.27 -7.43 -7.38
N ALA A 164 0.74 -6.59 -7.51
CA ALA A 164 2.13 -7.00 -7.33
C ALA A 164 2.43 -7.51 -5.90
N THR A 165 1.79 -6.91 -4.89
CA THR A 165 1.91 -7.35 -3.50
C THR A 165 1.29 -8.74 -3.30
N ILE A 166 0.08 -8.97 -3.82
CA ILE A 166 -0.58 -10.29 -3.79
C ILE A 166 0.29 -11.32 -4.51
N ALA A 167 0.75 -11.00 -5.72
CA ALA A 167 1.59 -11.88 -6.52
C ALA A 167 2.86 -12.31 -5.79
N SER A 168 3.58 -11.34 -5.21
CA SER A 168 4.81 -11.62 -4.47
C SER A 168 4.57 -12.45 -3.20
N ALA A 169 3.47 -12.17 -2.47
CA ALA A 169 3.14 -12.91 -1.26
C ALA A 169 2.63 -14.33 -1.53
N ALA A 170 2.04 -14.57 -2.72
CA ALA A 170 1.50 -15.85 -3.16
C ALA A 170 2.54 -16.77 -3.84
N MET A 171 3.79 -16.34 -3.99
CA MET A 171 4.84 -17.19 -4.52
C MET A 171 5.02 -18.43 -3.63
N SER A 172 5.25 -19.58 -4.27
CA SER A 172 5.37 -20.84 -3.54
C SER A 172 6.60 -20.87 -2.65
N GLU A 173 6.49 -21.62 -1.56
CA GLU A 173 7.61 -21.92 -0.66
C GLU A 173 8.79 -22.52 -1.45
N GLY A 174 10.00 -21.99 -1.23
CA GLY A 174 11.22 -22.44 -1.88
C GLY A 174 11.41 -21.96 -3.32
N GLU A 175 10.49 -21.18 -3.90
CA GLU A 175 10.68 -20.59 -5.23
C GLU A 175 11.87 -19.62 -5.21
N ILE A 176 12.78 -19.79 -6.17
CA ILE A 176 14.02 -18.99 -6.21
C ILE A 176 13.77 -17.66 -6.92
N VAL A 177 14.08 -16.57 -6.24
CA VAL A 177 14.07 -15.21 -6.76
C VAL A 177 15.50 -14.70 -6.85
N THR A 178 15.94 -14.38 -8.05
CA THR A 178 17.24 -13.74 -8.27
C THR A 178 17.10 -12.24 -8.18
N VAL A 179 17.75 -11.60 -7.22
CA VAL A 179 17.77 -10.15 -7.03
C VAL A 179 19.17 -9.60 -7.18
N LYS A 180 19.29 -8.36 -7.66
CA LYS A 180 20.56 -7.63 -7.55
C LYS A 180 20.66 -7.05 -6.15
N THR A 181 21.69 -7.43 -5.43
CA THR A 181 22.02 -6.80 -4.14
C THR A 181 22.42 -5.34 -4.37
N GLY A 182 22.25 -4.51 -3.35
CA GLY A 182 22.86 -3.18 -3.35
C GLY A 182 24.38 -3.27 -3.39
N PRO A 183 25.09 -2.18 -3.77
CA PRO A 183 26.54 -2.15 -3.73
C PRO A 183 27.01 -2.40 -2.30
N GLN A 184 27.83 -3.41 -2.13
CA GLN A 184 28.51 -3.66 -0.86
C GLN A 184 29.74 -2.77 -0.76
N PHE A 185 30.22 -2.53 0.43
CA PHE A 185 31.47 -1.79 0.60
C PHE A 185 32.45 -2.56 1.47
N VAL A 186 33.72 -2.37 1.15
CA VAL A 186 34.84 -2.77 2.02
C VAL A 186 35.53 -1.51 2.51
N MET A 187 35.97 -1.50 3.79
CA MET A 187 36.78 -0.42 4.32
C MET A 187 38.23 -0.61 3.85
N GLN A 188 38.72 0.33 3.09
CA GLN A 188 40.12 0.35 2.64
C GLN A 188 40.86 1.54 3.23
N ASN A 189 42.07 1.32 3.68
CA ASN A 189 42.92 2.42 4.08
C ASN A 189 43.57 3.04 2.83
N ILE A 190 43.06 4.19 2.42
CA ILE A 190 43.62 4.93 1.30
C ILE A 190 44.33 6.16 1.86
N ASN A 191 45.64 6.19 1.71
CA ASN A 191 46.50 7.28 2.18
C ASN A 191 46.34 7.62 3.68
N GLY A 192 46.20 6.58 4.51
CA GLY A 192 46.02 6.75 5.96
C GLY A 192 44.58 7.03 6.40
N THR A 193 43.63 7.11 5.48
CA THR A 193 42.20 7.34 5.77
C THR A 193 41.39 6.10 5.46
N ASN A 194 40.57 5.64 6.41
CA ASN A 194 39.61 4.56 6.16
C ASN A 194 38.47 5.05 5.27
N THR A 195 38.45 4.56 4.03
CA THR A 195 37.50 4.97 2.99
C THR A 195 36.62 3.78 2.61
N LYS A 196 35.30 4.04 2.42
CA LYS A 196 34.37 3.04 1.87
C LYS A 196 34.62 2.90 0.38
N VAL A 197 34.98 1.71 -0.07
CA VAL A 197 35.10 1.36 -1.49
C VAL A 197 33.94 0.45 -1.84
N TYR A 198 33.07 0.89 -2.74
CA TYR A 198 31.88 0.15 -3.16
C TYR A 198 32.24 -0.83 -4.28
N THR A 199 31.62 -2.00 -4.22
CA THR A 199 31.69 -3.03 -5.24
C THR A 199 30.43 -2.99 -6.11
N GLU A 200 30.54 -3.52 -7.34
CA GLU A 200 29.37 -3.68 -8.20
C GLU A 200 28.34 -4.63 -7.55
N PRO A 201 27.02 -4.37 -7.75
CA PRO A 201 25.97 -5.25 -7.28
C PRO A 201 26.08 -6.64 -7.92
N VAL A 202 26.01 -7.68 -7.11
CA VAL A 202 26.08 -9.06 -7.57
C VAL A 202 24.66 -9.67 -7.49
N PRO A 203 24.19 -10.42 -8.52
CA PRO A 203 22.97 -11.19 -8.42
C PRO A 203 23.08 -12.22 -7.28
N MET A 204 22.03 -12.34 -6.48
CA MET A 204 21.91 -13.35 -5.43
C MET A 204 20.55 -14.04 -5.54
N ASP A 205 20.56 -15.34 -5.29
CA ASP A 205 19.36 -16.17 -5.27
C ASP A 205 18.86 -16.30 -3.83
N PHE A 206 17.56 -16.03 -3.66
CA PHE A 206 16.87 -16.23 -2.39
C PHE A 206 15.72 -17.20 -2.59
N ALA A 207 15.60 -18.18 -1.69
CA ALA A 207 14.41 -19.00 -1.60
C ALA A 207 13.30 -18.16 -0.96
N LYS A 208 12.13 -18.12 -1.59
CA LYS A 208 10.97 -17.38 -1.11
C LYS A 208 10.28 -18.18 -0.01
N ASP A 209 9.93 -17.49 1.08
CA ASP A 209 8.97 -18.01 2.05
C ASP A 209 7.56 -17.61 1.62
N GLN A 210 6.63 -18.57 1.62
CA GLN A 210 5.25 -18.29 1.32
C GLN A 210 4.60 -17.51 2.49
N VAL A 211 3.90 -16.43 2.16
CA VAL A 211 3.22 -15.63 3.18
C VAL A 211 1.86 -16.25 3.51
N ALA A 212 1.64 -16.55 4.80
CA ALA A 212 0.38 -17.12 5.29
C ALA A 212 -0.84 -16.28 4.91
N GLY A 213 -1.91 -16.93 4.45
CA GLY A 213 -3.15 -16.30 4.00
C GLY A 213 -3.17 -15.92 2.52
N TYR A 214 -2.06 -16.11 1.77
CA TYR A 214 -1.97 -15.86 0.35
C TYR A 214 -1.92 -17.12 -0.53
N GLU A 215 -2.01 -18.31 0.05
CA GLU A 215 -1.84 -19.62 -0.61
C GLU A 215 -2.89 -19.88 -1.71
N SER A 216 -4.04 -19.20 -1.61
CA SER A 216 -5.15 -19.37 -2.56
C SER A 216 -5.09 -18.45 -3.77
N PHE A 217 -4.10 -17.58 -3.85
CA PHE A 217 -3.89 -16.69 -5.00
C PHE A 217 -2.90 -17.32 -5.99
N ASN A 218 -3.08 -17.01 -7.27
CA ASN A 218 -2.14 -17.38 -8.32
C ASN A 218 -1.13 -16.27 -8.56
N SER A 219 0.13 -16.48 -8.19
CA SER A 219 1.19 -15.48 -8.30
C SER A 219 1.35 -14.93 -9.73
N GLN A 220 1.38 -15.80 -10.74
CA GLN A 220 1.58 -15.40 -12.15
C GLN A 220 0.40 -14.58 -12.67
N GLU A 221 -0.83 -14.96 -12.34
CA GLU A 221 -2.04 -14.23 -12.72
C GLU A 221 -2.00 -12.80 -12.16
N TYR A 222 -1.68 -12.65 -10.89
CA TYR A 222 -1.63 -11.33 -10.25
C TYR A 222 -0.44 -10.48 -10.71
N TYR A 223 0.71 -11.08 -11.08
CA TYR A 223 1.77 -10.33 -11.77
C TYR A 223 1.34 -9.84 -13.13
N GLN A 224 0.58 -10.64 -13.89
CA GLN A 224 0.04 -10.21 -15.19
C GLN A 224 -0.94 -9.05 -15.03
N LEU A 225 -1.86 -9.12 -14.07
CA LEU A 225 -2.78 -8.02 -13.74
C LEU A 225 -2.03 -6.74 -13.34
N ALA A 226 -0.99 -6.86 -12.52
CA ALA A 226 -0.15 -5.73 -12.14
C ALA A 226 0.54 -5.09 -13.35
N TYR A 227 1.08 -5.92 -14.23
CA TYR A 227 1.73 -5.46 -15.46
C TYR A 227 0.76 -4.73 -16.40
N ASP A 228 -0.43 -5.28 -16.61
CA ASP A 228 -1.42 -4.72 -17.52
C ASP A 228 -1.88 -3.34 -17.03
N VAL A 229 -2.22 -3.20 -15.76
CA VAL A 229 -2.60 -1.91 -15.19
C VAL A 229 -1.44 -0.91 -15.24
N ALA A 230 -0.21 -1.32 -14.92
CA ALA A 230 0.96 -0.44 -14.99
C ALA A 230 1.26 0.00 -16.43
N LYS A 231 1.07 -0.88 -17.42
CA LYS A 231 1.18 -0.58 -18.85
C LYS A 231 0.14 0.46 -19.28
N ASP A 232 -1.09 0.36 -18.80
CA ASP A 232 -2.17 1.32 -19.07
C ASP A 232 -1.86 2.70 -18.47
N VAL A 233 -1.32 2.76 -17.25
CA VAL A 233 -0.86 4.03 -16.65
C VAL A 233 0.24 4.66 -17.50
N LYS A 234 1.25 3.87 -17.88
CA LYS A 234 2.35 4.33 -18.75
C LYS A 234 1.85 4.75 -20.13
N GLY A 235 0.85 4.05 -20.66
CA GLY A 235 0.23 4.34 -21.96
C GLY A 235 -0.69 5.56 -21.98
N GLY A 236 -0.91 6.22 -20.83
CA GLY A 236 -1.73 7.43 -20.75
C GLY A 236 -3.24 7.17 -20.68
N VAL A 237 -3.68 5.93 -20.45
CA VAL A 237 -5.12 5.59 -20.34
C VAL A 237 -5.79 6.42 -19.22
N TYR A 238 -5.08 6.67 -18.14
CA TYR A 238 -5.57 7.40 -16.96
C TYR A 238 -5.02 8.84 -16.86
N GLY A 239 -4.55 9.40 -17.95
CA GLY A 239 -3.95 10.73 -18.02
C GLY A 239 -2.48 10.67 -18.43
N THR A 240 -1.84 11.83 -18.57
CA THR A 240 -0.43 11.91 -19.04
C THR A 240 0.52 12.00 -17.87
N HIS A 241 1.43 11.05 -17.77
CA HIS A 241 2.46 10.99 -16.73
C HIS A 241 3.82 10.74 -17.38
N ASN A 242 4.77 11.61 -17.11
CA ASN A 242 6.14 11.50 -17.59
C ASN A 242 7.09 11.41 -16.40
N LEU A 243 8.16 10.63 -16.57
CA LEU A 243 9.29 10.71 -15.65
C LEU A 243 10.04 12.01 -15.97
N GLU A 244 10.34 12.79 -14.94
CA GLU A 244 11.21 13.95 -15.14
C GLU A 244 12.62 13.49 -15.49
N SER A 245 13.23 14.15 -16.48
CA SER A 245 14.65 13.95 -16.78
C SER A 245 15.49 14.67 -15.73
N TYR A 246 16.36 13.94 -15.04
CA TYR A 246 17.38 14.53 -14.18
C TYR A 246 18.55 15.07 -15.02
#